data_2a73e7f55c86d236ea59f3e116f5539d
#
_entry.id   2a73e7f55c86d236ea59f3e116f5539d
#
_cell.length_a   1.000
_cell.length_b   1.000
_cell.length_c   1.000
_cell.angle_alpha   90.00
_cell.angle_beta   90.00
_cell.angle_gamma   90.00
#
_symmetry.space_group_name_H-M   'P 1'
#
loop_
_entity.id
_entity.type
_entity.pdbx_description
1 polymer ?
#
loop_
_entity_poly.entity_id
_entity_poly.type
_entity_poly.pdbx_seq_one_letter_code
_entity_poly.pdbx_strand_id
1 'polypeptide(L)'
;MPPQAAAVWHGTAAAAPVPVPEAPRRRRRWLLLPLVLLIAVLAWFGWERYGRPAAVTGVSVRTDNARGPGCDGTAVVTGTLATDGGAGTVRYRWRRSDGTDSGVLTQAVPSGRATTEVVLRWTFQGKGAMQATATLEVVTPGSGQASVSFPYTCR
;
A
#
# COMPACT_ATOMS: atom_id res chain seq x y z
N MET A 1 -37.31 58.28 64.07
CA MET A 1 -37.29 57.17 63.06
C MET A 1 -35.84 56.71 62.90
N PRO A 2 -35.54 55.46 63.08
CA PRO A 2 -34.14 54.97 63.00
C PRO A 2 -33.62 55.05 61.55
N PRO A 3 -32.35 55.41 61.38
CA PRO A 3 -31.75 55.71 60.05
C PRO A 3 -31.65 54.50 59.12
N GLN A 4 -31.99 53.31 59.56
CA GLN A 4 -31.92 52.10 58.76
C GLN A 4 -33.12 51.92 57.80
N ALA A 5 -34.24 52.56 58.00
CA ALA A 5 -35.40 52.47 57.14
C ALA A 5 -35.22 53.20 55.77
N ALA A 6 -34.29 54.14 55.70
CA ALA A 6 -34.07 54.93 54.49
C ALA A 6 -33.15 54.13 53.43
N ALA A 7 -32.31 53.23 53.91
CA ALA A 7 -31.35 52.54 53.07
C ALA A 7 -32.01 51.43 52.17
N VAL A 8 -33.16 50.93 52.59
CA VAL A 8 -33.91 49.89 51.84
C VAL A 8 -34.56 50.43 50.56
N TRP A 9 -34.92 51.79 50.60
CA TRP A 9 -35.61 52.44 49.50
C TRP A 9 -34.71 52.87 48.33
N HIS A 10 -33.38 52.94 48.54
CA HIS A 10 -32.42 53.37 47.51
C HIS A 10 -31.66 52.27 46.80
N GLY A 11 -32.04 50.99 46.99
CA GLY A 11 -31.50 49.85 46.19
C GLY A 11 -29.99 49.69 46.32
N THR A 12 -29.34 50.22 47.39
CA THR A 12 -27.88 50.08 47.59
C THR A 12 -27.50 48.85 48.44
N ALA A 13 -28.38 47.86 48.61
CA ALA A 13 -27.96 46.57 49.14
C ALA A 13 -27.21 45.83 48.03
N ALA A 14 -25.88 45.93 48.09
CA ALA A 14 -25.02 45.10 47.24
C ALA A 14 -25.36 43.64 47.48
N ALA A 15 -25.96 42.99 46.49
CA ALA A 15 -26.17 41.55 46.50
C ALA A 15 -24.80 40.88 46.58
N ALA A 16 -24.57 40.10 47.64
CA ALA A 16 -23.37 39.30 47.76
C ALA A 16 -23.23 38.41 46.51
N PRO A 17 -22.04 38.34 45.91
CA PRO A 17 -21.84 37.47 44.74
C PRO A 17 -22.10 36.04 45.14
N VAL A 18 -23.08 35.40 44.50
CA VAL A 18 -23.36 33.97 44.64
C VAL A 18 -22.15 33.22 44.08
N PRO A 19 -21.46 32.35 44.84
CA PRO A 19 -20.37 31.57 44.32
C PRO A 19 -20.91 30.63 43.22
N VAL A 20 -20.52 30.91 42.00
CA VAL A 20 -20.78 30.00 40.87
C VAL A 20 -19.87 28.77 41.07
N PRO A 21 -20.42 27.55 41.19
CA PRO A 21 -19.61 26.36 41.34
C PRO A 21 -18.73 26.22 40.08
N GLU A 22 -17.44 26.41 40.20
CA GLU A 22 -16.49 26.07 39.14
C GLU A 22 -16.51 24.57 38.96
N ALA A 23 -17.05 24.13 37.83
CA ALA A 23 -17.01 22.72 37.44
C ALA A 23 -15.56 22.21 37.40
N PRO A 24 -15.27 21.06 38.00
CA PRO A 24 -13.88 20.58 38.13
C PRO A 24 -13.33 20.24 36.74
N ARG A 25 -12.69 21.21 36.10
CA ARG A 25 -12.00 21.06 34.79
C ARG A 25 -10.91 19.99 34.81
N ARG A 26 -10.48 19.56 36.02
CA ARG A 26 -9.38 18.59 36.19
C ARG A 26 -9.77 17.15 35.84
N ARG A 27 -11.01 16.72 36.12
CA ARG A 27 -11.49 15.35 35.82
C ARG A 27 -11.62 15.08 34.31
N ARG A 28 -11.99 16.08 33.53
CA ARG A 28 -12.17 15.92 32.08
C ARG A 28 -10.85 15.68 31.35
N ARG A 29 -9.72 16.22 31.86
CA ARG A 29 -8.39 16.00 31.28
C ARG A 29 -7.89 14.58 31.45
N TRP A 30 -8.25 13.90 32.54
CA TRP A 30 -7.87 12.50 32.79
C TRP A 30 -8.59 11.51 31.85
N LEU A 31 -9.79 11.82 31.42
CA LEU A 31 -10.54 11.04 30.44
C LEU A 31 -10.03 11.24 29.01
N LEU A 32 -9.38 12.37 28.72
CA LEU A 32 -8.81 12.64 27.41
C LEU A 32 -7.51 11.89 27.18
N LEU A 33 -6.73 11.61 28.23
CA LEU A 33 -5.47 10.87 28.12
C LEU A 33 -5.64 9.46 27.52
N PRO A 34 -6.53 8.60 28.01
CA PRO A 34 -6.73 7.27 27.42
C PRO A 34 -7.32 7.36 25.99
N LEU A 35 -8.13 8.36 25.69
CA LEU A 35 -8.67 8.56 24.35
C LEU A 35 -7.58 8.96 23.36
N VAL A 36 -6.69 9.89 23.74
CA VAL A 36 -5.55 10.30 22.92
C VAL A 36 -4.60 9.14 22.69
N LEU A 37 -4.35 8.34 23.73
CA LEU A 37 -3.50 7.17 23.64
C LEU A 37 -4.12 6.11 22.72
N LEU A 38 -5.42 5.88 22.81
CA LEU A 38 -6.15 4.98 21.90
C LEU A 38 -6.04 5.45 20.44
N ILE A 39 -6.27 6.74 20.18
CA ILE A 39 -6.14 7.32 18.85
C ILE A 39 -4.69 7.19 18.33
N ALA A 40 -3.70 7.45 19.17
CA ALA A 40 -2.29 7.31 18.80
C ALA A 40 -1.95 5.86 18.44
N VAL A 41 -2.44 4.88 19.21
CA VAL A 41 -2.26 3.44 18.94
C VAL A 41 -2.96 3.04 17.64
N LEU A 42 -4.19 3.50 17.41
CA LEU A 42 -4.92 3.21 16.17
C LEU A 42 -4.25 3.88 14.96
N ALA A 43 -3.75 5.10 15.10
CA ALA A 43 -3.00 5.79 14.06
C ALA A 43 -1.67 5.09 13.76
N TRP A 44 -0.96 4.62 14.80
CA TRP A 44 0.25 3.82 14.66
C TRP A 44 -0.02 2.51 13.91
N PHE A 45 -1.05 1.76 14.33
CA PHE A 45 -1.46 0.51 13.65
C PHE A 45 -1.89 0.75 12.21
N GLY A 46 -2.65 1.82 11.97
CA GLY A 46 -3.06 2.23 10.62
C GLY A 46 -1.87 2.58 9.75
N TRP A 47 -0.92 3.33 10.28
CA TRP A 47 0.31 3.69 9.56
C TRP A 47 1.17 2.46 9.24
N GLU A 48 1.32 1.54 10.18
CA GLU A 48 2.11 0.33 9.98
C GLU A 48 1.49 -0.62 8.95
N ARG A 49 0.15 -0.65 8.88
CA ARG A 49 -0.59 -1.54 7.97
C ARG A 49 -0.87 -0.96 6.60
N TYR A 50 -1.01 0.36 6.49
CA TYR A 50 -1.42 1.04 5.24
C TYR A 50 -0.41 2.09 4.76
N GLY A 51 0.49 2.54 5.60
CA GLY A 51 1.44 3.61 5.30
C GLY A 51 2.77 3.16 4.68
N ARG A 52 3.05 1.85 4.67
CA ARG A 52 4.28 1.35 4.05
C ARG A 52 4.03 1.11 2.56
N PRO A 53 4.81 1.75 1.67
CA PRO A 53 4.75 1.41 0.26
C PRO A 53 5.20 -0.05 0.07
N ALA A 54 4.55 -0.75 -0.88
CA ALA A 54 4.94 -2.11 -1.22
C ALA A 54 6.43 -2.14 -1.63
N ALA A 55 7.22 -3.01 -1.03
CA ALA A 55 8.59 -3.26 -1.45
C ALA A 55 8.66 -4.66 -2.10
N VAL A 56 9.34 -4.75 -3.25
CA VAL A 56 9.61 -6.04 -3.90
C VAL A 56 10.82 -6.66 -3.24
N THR A 57 10.62 -7.84 -2.64
CA THR A 57 11.66 -8.60 -1.92
C THR A 57 12.27 -9.71 -2.75
N GLY A 58 11.59 -10.14 -3.82
CA GLY A 58 12.08 -11.17 -4.71
C GLY A 58 11.33 -11.21 -6.03
N VAL A 59 12.00 -11.73 -7.06
CA VAL A 59 11.46 -11.91 -8.41
C VAL A 59 11.75 -13.32 -8.85
N SER A 60 10.76 -14.02 -9.40
CA SER A 60 10.93 -15.30 -10.05
C SER A 60 10.10 -15.41 -11.32
N VAL A 61 10.53 -16.23 -12.26
CA VAL A 61 9.86 -16.39 -13.55
C VAL A 61 9.78 -17.88 -13.90
N ARG A 62 8.63 -18.30 -14.37
CA ARG A 62 8.40 -19.66 -14.86
C ARG A 62 7.68 -19.64 -16.21
N THR A 63 7.84 -20.67 -16.99
CA THR A 63 7.04 -20.92 -18.19
C THR A 63 6.09 -22.08 -17.94
N ASP A 64 4.90 -22.03 -18.49
CA ASP A 64 3.90 -23.09 -18.39
C ASP A 64 4.32 -24.33 -19.20
N ASN A 65 5.15 -24.14 -20.23
CA ASN A 65 5.67 -25.22 -21.05
C ASN A 65 7.18 -25.10 -21.26
N ALA A 66 7.95 -25.88 -20.51
CA ALA A 66 9.41 -25.94 -20.62
C ALA A 66 9.90 -26.46 -21.98
N ARG A 67 9.06 -27.18 -22.75
CA ARG A 67 9.37 -27.64 -24.10
C ARG A 67 9.13 -26.61 -25.18
N GLY A 68 8.62 -25.43 -24.77
CA GLY A 68 8.25 -24.33 -25.65
C GLY A 68 6.90 -24.50 -26.34
N PRO A 69 6.41 -23.46 -27.02
CA PRO A 69 5.19 -23.52 -27.81
C PRO A 69 5.43 -24.35 -29.10
N GLY A 70 4.37 -24.96 -29.61
CA GLY A 70 4.39 -25.53 -30.96
C GLY A 70 4.50 -24.49 -32.05
N CYS A 71 4.51 -24.95 -33.34
CA CYS A 71 4.46 -24.02 -34.48
C CYS A 71 3.29 -23.07 -34.36
N ASP A 72 3.54 -21.79 -34.63
CA ASP A 72 2.58 -20.67 -34.53
C ASP A 72 1.85 -20.60 -33.19
N GLY A 73 2.53 -21.09 -32.13
CA GLY A 73 1.99 -21.15 -30.77
C GLY A 73 2.34 -19.95 -29.90
N THR A 74 1.67 -19.89 -28.76
CA THR A 74 1.91 -18.84 -27.75
C THR A 74 2.50 -19.47 -26.49
N ALA A 75 3.65 -18.98 -26.07
CA ALA A 75 4.21 -19.26 -24.75
C ALA A 75 3.60 -18.33 -23.70
N VAL A 76 3.22 -18.91 -22.57
CA VAL A 76 2.77 -18.17 -21.40
C VAL A 76 3.88 -18.22 -20.35
N VAL A 77 4.36 -17.04 -19.99
CA VAL A 77 5.41 -16.87 -18.98
C VAL A 77 4.82 -16.11 -17.79
N THR A 78 4.92 -16.72 -16.62
CA THR A 78 4.42 -16.13 -15.37
C THR A 78 5.57 -15.66 -14.53
N GLY A 79 5.57 -14.36 -14.21
CA GLY A 79 6.45 -13.76 -13.24
C GLY A 79 5.78 -13.67 -11.89
N THR A 80 6.47 -14.02 -10.83
CA THR A 80 6.00 -13.87 -9.45
C THR A 80 6.89 -12.84 -8.76
N LEU A 81 6.25 -11.78 -8.28
CA LEU A 81 6.87 -10.73 -7.49
C LEU A 81 6.54 -10.99 -6.03
N ALA A 82 7.56 -11.29 -5.21
CA ALA A 82 7.41 -11.36 -3.77
C ALA A 82 7.47 -9.95 -3.19
N THR A 83 6.59 -9.66 -2.23
CA THR A 83 6.47 -8.34 -1.60
C THR A 83 6.49 -8.47 -0.09
N ASP A 84 6.73 -7.36 0.59
CA ASP A 84 6.70 -7.25 2.06
C ASP A 84 5.29 -7.15 2.65
N GLY A 85 4.24 -7.23 1.80
CA GLY A 85 2.85 -7.09 2.21
C GLY A 85 2.35 -5.65 2.30
N GLY A 86 3.18 -4.65 1.98
CA GLY A 86 2.75 -3.26 1.83
C GLY A 86 1.80 -3.08 0.64
N ALA A 87 0.91 -2.09 0.73
CA ALA A 87 0.07 -1.70 -0.39
C ALA A 87 0.80 -0.74 -1.32
N GLY A 88 0.58 -0.86 -2.63
CA GLY A 88 1.20 0.08 -3.56
C GLY A 88 1.14 -0.35 -5.00
N THR A 89 2.04 0.18 -5.77
CA THR A 89 2.13 -0.06 -7.21
C THR A 89 3.54 -0.45 -7.56
N VAL A 90 3.68 -1.60 -8.22
CA VAL A 90 4.95 -2.07 -8.77
C VAL A 90 4.99 -1.74 -10.25
N ARG A 91 6.06 -1.12 -10.68
CA ARG A 91 6.36 -0.88 -12.10
C ARG A 91 7.41 -1.89 -12.56
N TYR A 92 7.14 -2.57 -13.65
CA TYR A 92 7.98 -3.64 -14.19
C TYR A 92 7.96 -3.60 -15.70
N ARG A 93 8.86 -4.35 -16.35
CA ARG A 93 8.88 -4.58 -17.79
C ARG A 93 9.34 -5.98 -18.11
N TRP A 94 8.90 -6.47 -19.27
CA TRP A 94 9.36 -7.69 -19.85
C TRP A 94 10.32 -7.39 -21.00
N ARG A 95 11.49 -8.00 -20.95
CA ARG A 95 12.43 -8.01 -22.08
C ARG A 95 12.46 -9.40 -22.68
N ARG A 96 12.49 -9.45 -24.00
CA ARG A 96 12.53 -10.70 -24.76
C ARG A 96 13.82 -10.78 -25.56
N SER A 97 14.30 -12.03 -25.82
CA SER A 97 15.53 -12.28 -26.57
C SER A 97 15.43 -11.91 -28.06
N ASP A 98 14.22 -11.65 -28.56
CA ASP A 98 14.01 -11.09 -29.91
C ASP A 98 14.31 -9.58 -30.02
N GLY A 99 14.77 -8.98 -28.94
CA GLY A 99 15.05 -7.54 -28.85
C GLY A 99 13.84 -6.68 -28.54
N THR A 100 12.67 -7.26 -28.34
CA THR A 100 11.46 -6.50 -27.99
C THR A 100 11.33 -6.29 -26.49
N ASP A 101 10.63 -5.22 -26.14
CA ASP A 101 10.37 -4.79 -24.75
C ASP A 101 8.90 -4.44 -24.60
N SER A 102 8.29 -4.79 -23.47
CA SER A 102 6.88 -4.47 -23.22
C SER A 102 6.62 -3.00 -22.90
N GLY A 103 7.67 -2.20 -22.72
CA GLY A 103 7.56 -0.94 -22.02
C GLY A 103 7.30 -1.14 -20.53
N VAL A 104 7.20 -0.03 -19.80
CA VAL A 104 6.93 -0.07 -18.36
C VAL A 104 5.45 -0.33 -18.11
N LEU A 105 5.17 -1.44 -17.48
CA LEU A 105 3.84 -1.85 -17.04
C LEU A 105 3.67 -1.58 -15.54
N THR A 106 2.43 -1.54 -15.09
CA THR A 106 2.06 -1.19 -13.71
C THR A 106 1.15 -2.27 -13.13
N GLN A 107 1.52 -2.76 -11.93
CA GLN A 107 0.73 -3.74 -11.19
C GLN A 107 0.40 -3.18 -9.80
N ALA A 108 -0.89 -3.09 -9.48
CA ALA A 108 -1.34 -2.76 -8.14
C ALA A 108 -1.17 -3.97 -7.21
N VAL A 109 -0.62 -3.72 -6.02
CA VAL A 109 -0.43 -4.71 -4.96
C VAL A 109 -1.29 -4.29 -3.77
N PRO A 110 -2.35 -5.06 -3.44
CA PRO A 110 -3.15 -4.81 -2.24
C PRO A 110 -2.35 -5.08 -0.95
N SER A 111 -2.71 -4.41 0.13
CA SER A 111 -2.13 -4.66 1.45
C SER A 111 -2.33 -6.13 1.89
N GLY A 112 -1.33 -6.69 2.56
CA GLY A 112 -1.34 -8.06 3.07
C GLY A 112 -1.07 -9.13 2.01
N ARG A 113 -0.81 -8.77 0.76
CA ARG A 113 -0.37 -9.71 -0.28
C ARG A 113 1.13 -9.89 -0.23
N ALA A 114 1.57 -11.11 0.04
CA ALA A 114 3.00 -11.45 0.03
C ALA A 114 3.54 -11.69 -1.39
N THR A 115 2.66 -11.97 -2.36
CA THR A 115 3.04 -12.23 -3.75
C THR A 115 2.01 -11.65 -4.72
N THR A 116 2.48 -11.23 -5.90
CA THR A 116 1.62 -10.87 -7.03
C THR A 116 2.18 -11.47 -8.31
N GLU A 117 1.31 -11.85 -9.22
CA GLU A 117 1.71 -12.48 -10.48
C GLU A 117 1.49 -11.52 -11.65
N VAL A 118 2.42 -11.57 -12.59
CA VAL A 118 2.40 -10.82 -13.84
C VAL A 118 2.65 -11.79 -14.99
N VAL A 119 1.88 -11.66 -16.08
CA VAL A 119 1.90 -12.63 -17.17
C VAL A 119 2.36 -11.99 -18.46
N LEU A 120 3.28 -12.66 -19.14
CA LEU A 120 3.68 -12.38 -20.51
C LEU A 120 3.13 -13.45 -21.43
N ARG A 121 2.41 -13.04 -22.46
CA ARG A 121 2.02 -13.89 -23.59
C ARG A 121 2.89 -13.58 -24.78
N TRP A 122 3.66 -14.54 -25.24
CA TRP A 122 4.59 -14.39 -26.36
C TRP A 122 4.22 -15.33 -27.48
N THR A 123 3.70 -14.78 -28.56
CA THR A 123 3.30 -15.55 -29.74
C THR A 123 4.44 -15.64 -30.72
N PHE A 124 4.71 -16.85 -31.17
CA PHE A 124 5.72 -17.19 -32.17
C PHE A 124 5.03 -17.52 -33.50
N GLN A 125 5.65 -17.14 -34.60
CA GLN A 125 5.15 -17.43 -35.95
C GLN A 125 6.29 -17.84 -36.86
N GLY A 126 5.98 -18.71 -37.80
CA GLY A 126 6.90 -19.13 -38.84
C GLY A 126 7.81 -20.30 -38.48
N LYS A 127 8.48 -20.85 -39.49
CA LYS A 127 9.42 -21.97 -39.36
C LYS A 127 10.76 -21.49 -38.79
N GLY A 128 11.39 -22.36 -38.02
CA GLY A 128 12.71 -22.11 -37.48
C GLY A 128 12.89 -22.73 -36.11
N ALA A 129 14.09 -22.55 -35.57
CA ALA A 129 14.43 -22.96 -34.20
C ALA A 129 15.20 -21.84 -33.54
N MET A 130 14.81 -21.50 -32.30
CA MET A 130 15.50 -20.49 -31.50
C MET A 130 15.36 -20.79 -30.02
N GLN A 131 16.32 -20.31 -29.23
CA GLN A 131 16.21 -20.27 -27.78
C GLN A 131 15.57 -18.94 -27.38
N ALA A 132 14.35 -19.00 -26.90
CA ALA A 132 13.62 -17.83 -26.42
C ALA A 132 13.93 -17.60 -24.93
N THR A 133 14.24 -16.37 -24.57
CA THR A 133 14.45 -15.95 -23.17
C THR A 133 13.56 -14.76 -22.86
N ALA A 134 12.76 -14.92 -21.82
CA ALA A 134 11.95 -13.83 -21.26
C ALA A 134 12.53 -13.40 -19.92
N THR A 135 12.80 -12.11 -19.76
CA THR A 135 13.33 -11.50 -18.54
C THR A 135 12.31 -10.51 -17.99
N LEU A 136 11.93 -10.72 -16.74
CA LEU A 136 11.14 -9.78 -15.95
C LEU A 136 12.08 -8.89 -15.16
N GLU A 137 11.94 -7.58 -15.32
CA GLU A 137 12.72 -6.57 -14.61
C GLU A 137 11.79 -5.66 -13.80
N VAL A 138 12.06 -5.52 -12.51
CA VAL A 138 11.36 -4.56 -11.64
C VAL A 138 12.04 -3.20 -11.76
N VAL A 139 11.24 -2.17 -12.05
CA VAL A 139 11.68 -0.79 -12.22
C VAL A 139 11.57 -0.01 -10.92
N THR A 140 10.43 -0.12 -10.23
CA THR A 140 10.16 0.49 -8.91
C THR A 140 8.98 -0.21 -8.22
N PRO A 141 8.93 -0.24 -6.88
CA PRO A 141 9.99 0.07 -5.91
C PRO A 141 11.00 -1.08 -5.82
N GLY A 142 12.24 -0.72 -5.53
CA GLY A 142 13.34 -1.68 -5.50
C GLY A 142 13.87 -2.02 -6.89
N SER A 143 14.72 -3.01 -6.96
CA SER A 143 15.28 -3.54 -8.19
C SER A 143 15.35 -5.07 -8.09
N GLY A 144 15.09 -5.75 -9.18
CA GLY A 144 15.20 -7.19 -9.26
C GLY A 144 14.91 -7.64 -10.67
N GLN A 145 15.53 -8.74 -11.07
CA GLN A 145 15.27 -9.36 -12.35
C GLN A 145 15.33 -10.89 -12.22
N ALA A 146 14.54 -11.56 -13.03
CA ALA A 146 14.59 -12.99 -13.21
C ALA A 146 14.28 -13.32 -14.67
N SER A 147 14.80 -14.44 -15.16
CA SER A 147 14.60 -14.86 -16.53
C SER A 147 14.29 -16.35 -16.62
N VAL A 148 13.59 -16.73 -17.68
CA VAL A 148 13.36 -18.12 -18.06
C VAL A 148 13.62 -18.27 -19.55
N SER A 149 14.21 -19.40 -19.92
CA SER A 149 14.48 -19.76 -21.30
C SER A 149 13.76 -21.04 -21.67
N PHE A 150 13.26 -21.09 -22.89
CA PHE A 150 12.60 -22.26 -23.48
C PHE A 150 12.87 -22.33 -24.99
N PRO A 151 12.91 -23.53 -25.57
CA PRO A 151 13.12 -23.67 -27.01
C PRO A 151 11.84 -23.36 -27.79
N TYR A 152 12.00 -22.76 -28.96
CA TYR A 152 10.99 -22.72 -30.00
C TYR A 152 11.50 -23.54 -31.19
N THR A 153 10.70 -24.46 -31.68
CA THR A 153 11.06 -25.29 -32.85
C THR A 153 9.82 -25.49 -33.70
N CYS A 154 9.89 -25.02 -34.95
CA CYS A 154 8.87 -25.21 -35.96
C CYS A 154 9.55 -25.69 -37.26
N ARG A 155 9.27 -26.93 -37.67
CA ARG A 155 9.83 -27.58 -38.88
C ARG A 155 8.94 -27.40 -40.11
#